data_203f9080d3065d9066f640ef1f4948cd
#
_entry.id   203f9080d3065d9066f640ef1f4948cd
#
_cell.length_a   1.000
_cell.length_b   1.000
_cell.length_c   1.000
_cell.angle_alpha   90.00
_cell.angle_beta   90.00
_cell.angle_gamma   90.00
#
_symmetry.space_group_name_H-M   'P 1'
#
loop_
_entity.id
_entity.type
_entity.pdbx_description
1 polymer ?
#
loop_
_entity_poly.entity_id
_entity_poly.type
_entity_poly.pdbx_seq_one_letter_code
_entity_poly.pdbx_strand_id
1 'polypeptide(L)'
;MFVKSTLAAALSLSLLSAAHAGTVVSATAATVLSSTGSGLIEDTFEQFGLLTDYVSGVTDWATYFAANPLHETPFAGGEWFSTRYVSTASVSYDLGSIQSIQGLALWNEDASGIGSLNILGSADGTTWTTLLSNVKPTDNPLGVQYGADLFNWQTTNLRYVKLDMSGCPQPNGSGYEACGIGEVAFHAATPVPEASTLAMGSLGLALMGVAVARRRKQA
;
A
#
# COMPACT_ATOMS: atom_id res chain seq x y z
N MET A 1 50.67 -47.16 -1.58
CA MET A 1 49.71 -46.63 -2.57
C MET A 1 48.59 -45.92 -1.79
N PHE A 2 48.74 -44.60 -1.54
CA PHE A 2 47.79 -43.86 -0.73
C PHE A 2 46.91 -43.00 -1.67
N VAL A 3 45.63 -43.33 -1.73
CA VAL A 3 44.64 -42.53 -2.45
C VAL A 3 44.25 -41.33 -1.58
N LYS A 4 44.57 -40.13 -2.03
CA LYS A 4 44.12 -38.89 -1.38
C LYS A 4 42.72 -38.55 -1.94
N SER A 5 41.69 -38.76 -1.11
CA SER A 5 40.32 -38.34 -1.39
C SER A 5 40.22 -36.86 -1.13
N THR A 6 40.06 -36.07 -2.18
CA THR A 6 39.69 -34.66 -2.11
C THR A 6 38.18 -34.51 -1.89
N LEU A 7 37.78 -34.13 -0.68
CA LEU A 7 36.41 -33.80 -0.36
C LEU A 7 36.10 -32.41 -0.94
N ALA A 8 35.32 -32.33 -2.02
CA ALA A 8 34.79 -31.10 -2.54
C ALA A 8 33.53 -30.72 -1.73
N ALA A 9 33.67 -29.78 -0.81
CA ALA A 9 32.49 -29.19 -0.15
C ALA A 9 31.76 -28.28 -1.11
N ALA A 10 30.62 -28.72 -1.63
CA ALA A 10 29.68 -27.89 -2.37
C ALA A 10 28.93 -27.02 -1.37
N LEU A 11 29.28 -25.74 -1.29
CA LEU A 11 28.56 -24.73 -0.52
C LEU A 11 27.33 -24.34 -1.31
N SER A 12 26.19 -24.98 -1.02
CA SER A 12 24.88 -24.57 -1.56
C SER A 12 24.45 -23.27 -0.87
N LEU A 13 24.69 -22.13 -1.52
CA LEU A 13 24.09 -20.86 -1.13
C LEU A 13 22.61 -20.94 -1.46
N SER A 14 21.77 -21.26 -0.47
CA SER A 14 20.34 -21.03 -0.57
C SER A 14 20.10 -19.52 -0.58
N LEU A 15 19.83 -18.97 -1.75
CA LEU A 15 19.31 -17.61 -1.90
C LEU A 15 17.89 -17.63 -1.30
N LEU A 16 17.80 -17.25 -0.02
CA LEU A 16 16.53 -16.81 0.53
C LEU A 16 16.16 -15.53 -0.22
N SER A 17 15.29 -15.64 -1.21
CA SER A 17 14.54 -14.51 -1.68
C SER A 17 13.67 -14.05 -0.50
N ALA A 18 14.11 -13.01 0.20
CA ALA A 18 13.22 -12.27 1.08
C ALA A 18 12.01 -11.89 0.21
N ALA A 19 10.83 -12.39 0.57
CA ALA A 19 9.60 -11.87 0.04
C ALA A 19 9.61 -10.37 0.39
N HIS A 20 9.80 -9.52 -0.60
CA HIS A 20 9.76 -8.07 -0.39
C HIS A 20 8.29 -7.70 -0.14
N ALA A 21 7.91 -7.73 1.12
CA ALA A 21 6.73 -7.04 1.58
C ALA A 21 6.95 -5.55 1.27
N GLY A 22 6.04 -4.95 0.49
CA GLY A 22 6.16 -3.54 0.12
C GLY A 22 6.07 -2.62 1.33
N THR A 23 6.12 -1.32 1.11
CA THR A 23 6.00 -0.32 2.18
C THR A 23 4.65 0.38 2.13
N VAL A 24 4.23 0.92 3.28
CA VAL A 24 3.09 1.84 3.37
C VAL A 24 3.53 3.21 2.87
N VAL A 25 2.78 3.81 1.93
CA VAL A 25 3.03 5.18 1.48
C VAL A 25 1.76 6.02 1.59
N SER A 26 1.91 7.28 2.03
CA SER A 26 0.85 8.29 2.02
C SER A 26 0.79 8.99 0.66
N ALA A 27 -0.38 9.57 0.34
CA ALA A 27 -0.46 10.61 -0.68
C ALA A 27 0.28 11.88 -0.23
N THR A 28 0.60 12.74 -1.17
CA THR A 28 1.16 14.08 -0.93
C THR A 28 0.14 15.18 -1.13
N ALA A 29 -0.96 14.86 -1.80
CA ALA A 29 -2.11 15.74 -2.00
C ALA A 29 -3.34 14.91 -2.39
N ALA A 30 -4.53 15.49 -2.20
CA ALA A 30 -5.76 14.93 -2.74
C ALA A 30 -6.63 16.04 -3.36
N THR A 31 -7.49 15.63 -4.31
CA THR A 31 -8.44 16.52 -4.96
C THR A 31 -9.82 15.88 -4.96
N VAL A 32 -10.79 16.57 -4.40
CA VAL A 32 -12.20 16.20 -4.48
C VAL A 32 -12.70 16.56 -5.87
N LEU A 33 -13.01 15.55 -6.70
CA LEU A 33 -13.45 15.72 -8.09
C LEU A 33 -14.95 15.93 -8.19
N SER A 34 -15.72 15.41 -7.25
CA SER A 34 -17.17 15.61 -7.17
C SER A 34 -17.62 15.55 -5.72
N SER A 35 -18.73 16.25 -5.43
CA SER A 35 -19.40 16.17 -4.12
C SER A 35 -18.55 16.66 -2.96
N THR A 36 -18.08 17.91 -3.03
CA THR A 36 -17.38 18.58 -1.93
C THR A 36 -18.30 18.71 -0.70
N GLY A 37 -17.81 18.33 0.46
CA GLY A 37 -18.61 18.26 1.69
C GLY A 37 -17.96 18.91 2.90
N SER A 38 -17.77 18.17 3.98
CA SER A 38 -17.22 18.63 5.26
C SER A 38 -16.00 17.80 5.68
N GLY A 39 -15.19 18.32 6.58
CA GLY A 39 -13.87 17.78 6.91
C GLY A 39 -12.81 18.25 5.92
N LEU A 40 -11.55 18.04 6.26
CA LEU A 40 -10.44 18.33 5.39
C LEU A 40 -10.08 17.06 4.62
N ILE A 41 -9.89 17.16 3.31
CA ILE A 41 -9.49 15.99 2.53
C ILE A 41 -8.07 15.52 2.90
N GLU A 42 -7.26 16.40 3.42
CA GLU A 42 -5.93 16.15 3.94
C GLU A 42 -5.94 15.17 5.11
N ASP A 43 -6.97 15.22 5.96
CA ASP A 43 -7.12 14.31 7.10
C ASP A 43 -7.15 12.83 6.65
N THR A 44 -7.57 12.56 5.41
CA THR A 44 -7.68 11.19 4.86
C THR A 44 -6.37 10.56 4.40
N PHE A 45 -5.22 11.26 4.51
CA PHE A 45 -3.91 10.73 4.14
C PHE A 45 -2.74 11.27 5.00
N GLU A 46 -3.04 12.12 5.99
CA GLU A 46 -2.05 12.66 6.94
C GLU A 46 -2.02 11.89 8.27
N GLN A 47 -2.73 10.76 8.34
CA GLN A 47 -2.82 9.87 9.51
C GLN A 47 -3.53 10.51 10.71
N PHE A 48 -4.34 11.55 10.45
CA PHE A 48 -5.09 12.25 11.49
C PHE A 48 -6.28 11.40 11.93
N GLY A 49 -6.35 10.67 12.85
CA GLY A 49 -7.39 9.72 13.29
C GLY A 49 -6.90 8.29 13.36
N LEU A 50 -5.72 7.97 12.83
CA LEU A 50 -5.10 6.69 13.06
C LEU A 50 -4.62 6.56 14.51
N LEU A 51 -4.91 5.43 15.15
CA LEU A 51 -4.43 5.14 16.51
C LEU A 51 -2.99 4.61 16.52
N THR A 52 -2.46 4.29 15.37
CA THR A 52 -1.08 3.84 15.18
C THR A 52 -0.56 4.40 13.87
N ASP A 53 0.44 5.26 13.95
CA ASP A 53 1.05 5.91 12.80
C ASP A 53 2.02 4.96 12.06
N TYR A 54 2.32 5.33 10.80
CA TYR A 54 3.37 4.71 10.00
C TYR A 54 4.31 5.77 9.43
N VAL A 55 5.51 5.37 9.04
CA VAL A 55 6.46 6.23 8.32
C VAL A 55 6.35 5.92 6.83
N SER A 56 5.84 6.88 6.05
CA SER A 56 5.64 6.74 4.60
C SER A 56 6.93 6.34 3.89
N GLY A 57 6.87 5.30 3.06
CA GLY A 57 8.00 4.74 2.33
C GLY A 57 8.98 3.89 3.15
N VAL A 58 8.77 3.76 4.48
CA VAL A 58 9.66 3.02 5.39
C VAL A 58 8.95 1.86 6.09
N THR A 59 7.75 2.10 6.63
CA THR A 59 7.01 1.08 7.37
C THR A 59 6.64 -0.09 6.46
N ASP A 60 6.99 -1.32 6.87
CA ASP A 60 6.65 -2.54 6.15
C ASP A 60 5.14 -2.77 6.15
N TRP A 61 4.57 -2.95 4.96
CA TRP A 61 3.13 -3.12 4.76
C TRP A 61 2.55 -4.31 5.52
N ALA A 62 3.18 -5.47 5.39
CA ALA A 62 2.65 -6.70 5.99
C ALA A 62 2.68 -6.64 7.52
N THR A 63 3.76 -6.13 8.08
CA THR A 63 3.92 -5.97 9.53
C THR A 63 2.91 -4.97 10.10
N TYR A 64 2.71 -3.83 9.43
CA TYR A 64 1.80 -2.80 9.89
C TYR A 64 0.35 -3.29 9.92
N PHE A 65 -0.13 -3.88 8.82
CA PHE A 65 -1.51 -4.37 8.74
C PHE A 65 -1.77 -5.67 9.50
N ALA A 66 -0.74 -6.47 9.78
CA ALA A 66 -0.87 -7.61 10.71
C ALA A 66 -1.20 -7.17 12.14
N ALA A 67 -0.82 -5.96 12.54
CA ALA A 67 -1.16 -5.37 13.83
C ALA A 67 -2.58 -4.80 13.90
N ASN A 68 -3.34 -4.84 12.79
CA ASN A 68 -4.70 -4.30 12.67
C ASN A 68 -4.81 -2.84 13.15
N PRO A 69 -4.13 -1.89 12.49
CA PRO A 69 -4.20 -0.48 12.87
C PRO A 69 -5.63 0.04 12.74
N LEU A 70 -6.13 0.67 13.81
CA LEU A 70 -7.49 1.18 13.89
C LEU A 70 -7.52 2.69 13.63
N HIS A 71 -8.65 3.15 13.11
CA HIS A 71 -9.04 4.55 13.07
C HIS A 71 -9.97 4.88 14.25
N GLU A 72 -9.93 6.11 14.72
CA GLU A 72 -10.87 6.59 15.73
C GLU A 72 -12.31 6.68 15.19
N THR A 73 -13.24 7.02 16.05
CA THR A 73 -14.65 7.23 15.66
C THR A 73 -14.87 8.67 15.15
N PRO A 74 -15.93 8.94 14.34
CA PRO A 74 -16.12 10.18 13.60
C PRO A 74 -16.22 11.46 14.42
N PHE A 75 -16.44 11.37 15.72
CA PHE A 75 -16.59 12.55 16.55
C PHE A 75 -15.28 13.27 16.93
N ALA A 76 -14.15 12.72 16.60
CA ALA A 76 -12.84 13.30 16.90
C ALA A 76 -12.28 14.17 15.76
N GLY A 77 -12.82 14.10 14.54
CA GLY A 77 -12.59 15.03 13.45
C GLY A 77 -11.44 14.68 12.50
N GLY A 78 -11.14 13.39 12.35
CA GLY A 78 -10.08 12.87 11.46
C GLY A 78 -10.59 12.33 10.12
N GLU A 79 -11.75 12.77 9.64
CA GLU A 79 -12.39 12.21 8.44
C GLU A 79 -12.85 13.30 7.47
N TRP A 80 -13.00 12.89 6.22
CA TRP A 80 -13.64 13.68 5.18
C TRP A 80 -14.99 13.07 4.78
N PHE A 81 -15.98 13.96 4.55
CA PHE A 81 -17.33 13.59 4.11
C PHE A 81 -17.70 14.33 2.82
N SER A 82 -18.39 13.65 1.92
CA SER A 82 -18.97 14.28 0.73
C SER A 82 -20.13 15.21 1.09
N THR A 83 -20.72 15.88 0.09
CA THR A 83 -21.93 16.67 0.26
C THR A 83 -23.04 15.80 0.84
N ARG A 84 -23.69 16.29 1.89
CA ARG A 84 -24.80 15.58 2.55
C ARG A 84 -25.95 15.30 1.58
N TYR A 85 -26.59 14.17 1.73
CA TYR A 85 -27.66 13.63 0.88
C TYR A 85 -27.20 13.24 -0.53
N VAL A 86 -25.91 13.14 -0.77
CA VAL A 86 -25.33 12.63 -2.02
C VAL A 86 -24.67 11.29 -1.76
N SER A 87 -25.16 10.23 -2.40
CA SER A 87 -24.71 8.85 -2.21
C SER A 87 -23.52 8.47 -3.08
N THR A 88 -22.88 9.44 -3.74
CA THR A 88 -21.70 9.23 -4.61
C THR A 88 -20.70 10.34 -4.43
N ALA A 89 -19.41 10.01 -4.53
CA ALA A 89 -18.33 11.00 -4.53
C ALA A 89 -17.13 10.47 -5.32
N SER A 90 -16.22 11.36 -5.69
CA SER A 90 -14.97 11.00 -6.36
C SER A 90 -13.82 11.84 -5.80
N VAL A 91 -12.74 11.16 -5.42
CA VAL A 91 -11.50 11.77 -4.89
C VAL A 91 -10.32 11.19 -5.64
N SER A 92 -9.35 12.03 -6.00
CA SER A 92 -8.08 11.64 -6.58
C SER A 92 -6.95 11.99 -5.61
N TYR A 93 -6.10 11.01 -5.31
CA TYR A 93 -4.89 11.14 -4.50
C TYR A 93 -3.66 11.24 -5.42
N ASP A 94 -2.74 12.16 -5.12
CA ASP A 94 -1.45 12.33 -5.79
C ASP A 94 -0.33 11.76 -4.89
N LEU A 95 0.43 10.80 -5.37
CA LEU A 95 1.56 10.20 -4.66
C LEU A 95 2.86 11.01 -4.80
N GLY A 96 2.81 12.20 -5.43
CA GLY A 96 3.96 13.09 -5.66
C GLY A 96 4.86 12.68 -6.83
N SER A 97 5.01 11.39 -7.07
CA SER A 97 5.81 10.83 -8.18
C SER A 97 5.24 9.51 -8.66
N ILE A 98 5.69 9.02 -9.82
CA ILE A 98 5.34 7.68 -10.29
C ILE A 98 6.00 6.66 -9.36
N GLN A 99 5.19 5.75 -8.82
CA GLN A 99 5.60 4.67 -7.94
C GLN A 99 4.98 3.35 -8.41
N SER A 100 5.63 2.22 -8.07
CA SER A 100 5.09 0.89 -8.32
C SER A 100 4.12 0.53 -7.21
N ILE A 101 2.81 0.66 -7.45
CA ILE A 101 1.74 0.44 -6.46
C ILE A 101 1.01 -0.86 -6.77
N GLN A 102 0.70 -1.63 -5.75
CA GLN A 102 0.03 -2.93 -5.85
C GLN A 102 -1.20 -3.07 -4.93
N GLY A 103 -1.59 -2.00 -4.25
CA GLY A 103 -2.79 -2.01 -3.40
C GLY A 103 -3.00 -0.70 -2.67
N LEU A 104 -4.10 -0.63 -1.94
CA LEU A 104 -4.39 0.40 -0.96
C LEU A 104 -5.09 -0.19 0.26
N ALA A 105 -4.99 0.50 1.38
CA ALA A 105 -5.79 0.33 2.56
C ALA A 105 -6.78 1.49 2.65
N LEU A 106 -8.03 1.18 2.96
CA LEU A 106 -9.09 2.14 3.18
C LEU A 106 -9.68 1.91 4.57
N TRP A 107 -9.61 2.89 5.43
CA TRP A 107 -10.42 2.94 6.64
C TRP A 107 -11.77 3.54 6.25
N ASN A 108 -12.73 2.63 5.99
CA ASN A 108 -14.06 3.01 5.55
C ASN A 108 -14.84 3.60 6.74
N GLU A 109 -15.17 4.87 6.65
CA GLU A 109 -15.75 5.64 7.74
C GLU A 109 -17.06 5.01 8.24
N ASP A 110 -17.29 4.99 9.56
CA ASP A 110 -18.34 4.19 10.19
C ASP A 110 -19.74 4.82 10.16
N ALA A 111 -19.87 6.15 10.02
CA ALA A 111 -21.17 6.84 9.93
C ALA A 111 -21.65 7.06 8.48
N SER A 112 -20.76 7.08 7.51
CA SER A 112 -21.00 7.39 6.10
C SER A 112 -20.28 6.44 5.15
N GLY A 113 -20.15 5.16 5.54
CA GLY A 113 -19.39 4.15 4.85
C GLY A 113 -19.74 4.00 3.37
N ILE A 114 -18.73 3.69 2.57
CA ILE A 114 -18.80 3.48 1.12
C ILE A 114 -19.33 2.08 0.82
N GLY A 115 -20.48 1.98 0.16
CA GLY A 115 -21.11 0.69 -0.16
C GLY A 115 -20.53 0.00 -1.40
N SER A 116 -19.98 0.77 -2.33
CA SER A 116 -19.30 0.26 -3.53
C SER A 116 -18.23 1.22 -4.00
N LEU A 117 -17.06 0.70 -4.34
CA LEU A 117 -15.88 1.46 -4.70
C LEU A 117 -15.29 0.96 -6.02
N ASN A 118 -15.01 1.88 -6.96
CA ASN A 118 -14.11 1.63 -8.08
C ASN A 118 -12.78 2.33 -7.80
N ILE A 119 -11.69 1.63 -8.04
CA ILE A 119 -10.33 2.14 -7.87
C ILE A 119 -9.69 2.25 -9.24
N LEU A 120 -9.23 3.45 -9.60
CA LEU A 120 -8.58 3.73 -10.87
C LEU A 120 -7.17 4.27 -10.62
N GLY A 121 -6.25 3.94 -11.52
CA GLY A 121 -4.87 4.42 -11.48
C GLY A 121 -4.52 5.24 -12.70
N SER A 122 -3.61 6.21 -12.54
CA SER A 122 -3.10 7.02 -13.62
C SER A 122 -1.64 7.42 -13.38
N ALA A 123 -0.85 7.51 -14.45
CA ALA A 123 0.50 8.05 -14.39
C ALA A 123 0.54 9.59 -14.61
N ASP A 124 -0.46 10.14 -15.32
CA ASP A 124 -0.49 11.54 -15.80
C ASP A 124 -1.66 12.37 -15.22
N GLY A 125 -2.56 11.74 -14.46
CA GLY A 125 -3.77 12.37 -13.89
C GLY A 125 -4.90 12.62 -14.91
N THR A 126 -4.72 12.21 -16.16
CA THR A 126 -5.68 12.43 -17.26
C THR A 126 -6.18 11.14 -17.88
N THR A 127 -5.31 10.17 -18.06
CA THR A 127 -5.62 8.85 -18.61
C THR A 127 -5.77 7.86 -17.47
N TRP A 128 -6.97 7.32 -17.27
CA TRP A 128 -7.30 6.45 -16.15
C TRP A 128 -7.51 5.00 -16.58
N THR A 129 -6.90 4.08 -15.82
CA THR A 129 -7.10 2.65 -15.98
C THR A 129 -7.78 2.11 -14.73
N THR A 130 -8.82 1.30 -14.90
CA THR A 130 -9.50 0.63 -13.79
C THR A 130 -8.59 -0.44 -13.19
N LEU A 131 -8.29 -0.32 -11.91
CA LEU A 131 -7.53 -1.29 -11.13
C LEU A 131 -8.46 -2.33 -10.49
N LEU A 132 -9.52 -1.86 -9.83
CA LEU A 132 -10.58 -2.70 -9.28
C LEU A 132 -11.95 -2.06 -9.51
N SER A 133 -12.98 -2.89 -9.68
CA SER A 133 -14.36 -2.43 -9.90
C SER A 133 -15.33 -3.05 -8.91
N ASN A 134 -16.26 -2.24 -8.41
CA ASN A 134 -17.37 -2.68 -7.56
C ASN A 134 -16.92 -3.48 -6.33
N VAL A 135 -15.75 -3.16 -5.78
CA VAL A 135 -15.33 -3.74 -4.50
C VAL A 135 -16.19 -3.15 -3.38
N LYS A 136 -16.42 -3.95 -2.35
CA LYS A 136 -17.28 -3.57 -1.23
C LYS A 136 -16.44 -3.44 0.02
N PRO A 137 -16.22 -2.22 0.51
CA PRO A 137 -15.64 -2.01 1.83
C PRO A 137 -16.52 -2.55 2.95
N THR A 138 -15.92 -2.81 4.10
CA THR A 138 -16.62 -3.26 5.29
C THR A 138 -17.65 -2.23 5.75
N ASP A 139 -18.85 -2.69 6.08
CA ASP A 139 -19.92 -1.90 6.68
C ASP A 139 -19.70 -1.83 8.20
N ASN A 140 -18.96 -0.82 8.65
CA ASN A 140 -18.56 -0.67 10.03
C ASN A 140 -19.73 -0.24 10.92
N PRO A 141 -19.83 -0.76 12.15
CA PRO A 141 -20.85 -0.32 13.10
C PRO A 141 -20.57 1.12 13.57
N LEU A 142 -21.61 1.94 13.63
CA LEU A 142 -21.54 3.34 14.09
C LEU A 142 -20.93 3.47 15.49
N GLY A 143 -20.02 4.39 15.67
CA GLY A 143 -19.42 4.75 16.96
C GLY A 143 -18.40 3.75 17.49
N VAL A 144 -17.84 2.90 16.63
CA VAL A 144 -16.82 1.92 16.99
C VAL A 144 -15.55 2.18 16.17
N GLN A 145 -14.39 2.10 16.82
CA GLN A 145 -13.10 2.13 16.12
C GLN A 145 -13.05 1.05 15.04
N TYR A 146 -12.54 1.37 13.87
CA TYR A 146 -12.58 0.48 12.72
C TYR A 146 -11.20 0.29 12.06
N GLY A 147 -10.99 -0.89 11.51
CA GLY A 147 -9.77 -1.26 10.79
C GLY A 147 -9.83 -0.94 9.31
N ALA A 148 -8.73 -1.18 8.61
CA ALA A 148 -8.64 -0.98 7.18
C ALA A 148 -9.10 -2.18 6.38
N ASP A 149 -9.81 -1.92 5.28
CA ASP A 149 -9.99 -2.86 4.18
C ASP A 149 -8.76 -2.80 3.25
N LEU A 150 -8.21 -3.97 2.91
CA LEU A 150 -7.03 -4.07 2.05
C LEU A 150 -7.44 -4.51 0.64
N PHE A 151 -7.21 -3.64 -0.33
CA PHE A 151 -7.48 -3.89 -1.75
C PHE A 151 -6.16 -4.06 -2.51
N ASN A 152 -5.99 -5.19 -3.19
CA ASN A 152 -4.77 -5.50 -3.92
C ASN A 152 -5.05 -5.69 -5.40
N TRP A 153 -4.08 -5.29 -6.24
CA TRP A 153 -4.08 -5.47 -7.69
C TRP A 153 -2.69 -5.81 -8.20
N GLN A 154 -2.55 -6.09 -9.50
CA GLN A 154 -1.26 -6.30 -10.10
C GLN A 154 -0.42 -5.02 -10.05
N THR A 155 0.85 -5.12 -9.60
CA THR A 155 1.77 -3.98 -9.50
C THR A 155 1.73 -3.11 -10.77
N THR A 156 1.44 -1.84 -10.58
CA THR A 156 1.25 -0.87 -11.66
C THR A 156 2.02 0.41 -11.35
N ASN A 157 2.74 0.95 -12.34
CA ASN A 157 3.43 2.23 -12.21
C ASN A 157 2.42 3.37 -12.38
N LEU A 158 2.15 4.10 -11.31
CA LEU A 158 1.18 5.19 -11.28
C LEU A 158 1.59 6.28 -10.30
N ARG A 159 1.09 7.48 -10.52
CA ARG A 159 1.23 8.62 -9.61
C ARG A 159 -0.09 8.98 -8.94
N TYR A 160 -1.20 8.76 -9.64
CA TYR A 160 -2.53 9.12 -9.15
C TYR A 160 -3.39 7.89 -8.93
N VAL A 161 -4.13 7.87 -7.82
CA VAL A 161 -5.16 6.88 -7.53
C VAL A 161 -6.48 7.60 -7.33
N LYS A 162 -7.52 7.21 -8.06
CA LYS A 162 -8.85 7.77 -7.94
C LYS A 162 -9.80 6.76 -7.32
N LEU A 163 -10.59 7.22 -6.36
CA LEU A 163 -11.68 6.49 -5.71
C LEU A 163 -13.00 7.04 -6.22
N ASP A 164 -13.74 6.24 -6.98
CA ASP A 164 -15.12 6.54 -7.37
C ASP A 164 -16.06 5.76 -6.44
N MET A 165 -16.72 6.46 -5.54
CA MET A 165 -17.52 5.94 -4.42
C MET A 165 -19.01 5.98 -4.75
N SER A 166 -19.75 4.99 -4.28
CA SER A 166 -21.22 4.94 -4.41
C SER A 166 -21.88 4.09 -3.32
N GLY A 167 -23.21 4.19 -3.22
CA GLY A 167 -23.98 3.44 -2.24
C GLY A 167 -23.71 3.86 -0.79
N CYS A 168 -23.43 5.14 -0.59
CA CYS A 168 -23.22 5.72 0.73
C CYS A 168 -24.52 6.36 1.28
N PRO A 169 -24.72 6.37 2.61
CA PRO A 169 -23.99 5.59 3.60
C PRO A 169 -24.35 4.11 3.55
N GLN A 170 -23.48 3.25 4.09
CA GLN A 170 -23.82 1.85 4.30
C GLN A 170 -24.86 1.68 5.43
N PRO A 171 -25.62 0.55 5.46
CA PRO A 171 -26.75 0.39 6.37
C PRO A 171 -26.41 0.45 7.87
N ASN A 172 -25.27 -0.10 8.30
CA ASN A 172 -24.86 -0.12 9.72
C ASN A 172 -24.39 1.26 10.20
N GLY A 173 -23.86 2.08 9.29
CA GLY A 173 -23.30 3.39 9.55
C GLY A 173 -24.21 4.55 9.15
N SER A 174 -25.53 4.44 9.26
CA SER A 174 -26.47 5.47 8.76
C SER A 174 -26.53 6.76 9.60
N GLY A 175 -25.45 7.13 10.28
CA GLY A 175 -25.39 8.33 11.11
C GLY A 175 -25.36 9.62 10.34
N TYR A 176 -24.71 9.63 9.15
CA TYR A 176 -24.58 10.81 8.30
C TYR A 176 -24.74 10.44 6.81
N GLU A 177 -25.71 11.03 6.15
CA GLU A 177 -26.08 10.70 4.77
C GLU A 177 -25.11 11.31 3.74
N ALA A 178 -23.89 10.77 3.65
CA ALA A 178 -22.81 11.16 2.76
C ALA A 178 -21.93 9.95 2.43
N CYS A 179 -20.91 10.11 1.59
CA CYS A 179 -19.77 9.20 1.53
C CYS A 179 -18.67 9.71 2.45
N GLY A 180 -18.11 8.85 3.30
CA GLY A 180 -17.06 9.19 4.23
C GLY A 180 -15.78 8.38 4.01
N ILE A 181 -14.64 9.02 4.24
CA ILE A 181 -13.31 8.40 4.23
C ILE A 181 -12.64 8.76 5.55
N GLY A 182 -12.21 7.76 6.33
CA GLY A 182 -11.32 7.96 7.46
C GLY A 182 -9.90 8.18 6.99
N GLU A 183 -9.26 7.13 6.48
CA GLU A 183 -7.87 7.24 5.99
C GLU A 183 -7.66 6.37 4.75
N VAL A 184 -6.68 6.74 3.93
CA VAL A 184 -6.20 5.97 2.77
C VAL A 184 -4.69 5.88 2.79
N ALA A 185 -4.14 4.67 2.74
CA ALA A 185 -2.72 4.43 2.57
C ALA A 185 -2.48 3.51 1.36
N PHE A 186 -1.32 3.63 0.73
CA PHE A 186 -1.01 2.89 -0.50
C PHE A 186 0.09 1.87 -0.27
N HIS A 187 -0.04 0.72 -0.95
CA HIS A 187 0.93 -0.37 -0.91
C HIS A 187 1.94 -0.20 -2.04
N ALA A 188 3.09 0.40 -1.75
CA ALA A 188 4.19 0.46 -2.70
C ALA A 188 4.95 -0.87 -2.73
N ALA A 189 5.15 -1.41 -3.93
CA ALA A 189 6.01 -2.57 -4.11
C ALA A 189 7.47 -2.16 -3.88
N THR A 190 8.25 -2.95 -3.15
CA THR A 190 9.70 -2.76 -3.10
C THR A 190 10.30 -3.04 -4.47
N PRO A 191 11.27 -2.23 -4.92
CA PRO A 191 12.00 -2.53 -6.14
C PRO A 191 12.64 -3.92 -6.01
N VAL A 192 12.25 -4.85 -6.88
CA VAL A 192 12.94 -6.15 -6.97
C VAL A 192 14.32 -5.87 -7.56
N PRO A 193 15.43 -6.17 -6.84
CA PRO A 193 16.75 -6.06 -7.42
C PRO A 193 16.78 -6.89 -8.71
N GLU A 194 17.13 -6.27 -9.83
CA GLU A 194 17.20 -6.98 -11.12
C GLU A 194 18.09 -8.22 -10.97
N ALA A 195 17.68 -9.32 -11.57
CA ALA A 195 18.42 -10.59 -11.53
C ALA A 195 19.89 -10.43 -11.98
N SER A 196 20.16 -9.43 -12.84
CA SER A 196 21.50 -9.00 -13.24
C SER A 196 22.38 -8.52 -12.08
N THR A 197 21.81 -7.78 -11.12
CA THR A 197 22.54 -7.29 -9.94
C THR A 197 22.92 -8.43 -9.01
N LEU A 198 22.03 -9.41 -8.81
CA LEU A 198 22.30 -10.62 -8.04
C LEU A 198 23.32 -11.53 -8.74
N ALA A 199 23.21 -11.67 -10.08
CA ALA A 199 24.14 -12.44 -10.88
C ALA A 199 25.55 -11.81 -10.87
N MET A 200 25.66 -10.50 -11.02
CA MET A 200 26.96 -9.78 -10.95
C MET A 200 27.59 -9.85 -9.58
N GLY A 201 26.80 -9.75 -8.50
CA GLY A 201 27.29 -9.93 -7.14
C GLY A 201 27.83 -11.34 -6.88
N SER A 202 27.14 -12.38 -7.35
CA SER A 202 27.57 -13.78 -7.21
C SER A 202 28.80 -14.09 -8.06
N LEU A 203 28.88 -13.55 -9.29
CA LEU A 203 30.08 -13.67 -10.12
C LEU A 203 31.29 -12.98 -9.50
N GLY A 204 31.13 -11.80 -8.94
CA GLY A 204 32.19 -11.06 -8.23
C GLY A 204 32.75 -11.84 -7.06
N LEU A 205 31.89 -12.43 -6.22
CA LEU A 205 32.28 -13.28 -5.11
C LEU A 205 32.98 -14.56 -5.56
N ALA A 206 32.52 -15.21 -6.63
CA ALA A 206 33.14 -16.41 -7.20
C ALA A 206 34.56 -16.10 -7.71
N LEU A 207 34.76 -14.98 -8.42
CA LEU A 207 36.06 -14.56 -8.93
C LEU A 207 37.04 -14.23 -7.79
N MET A 208 36.60 -13.57 -6.74
CA MET A 208 37.41 -13.30 -5.57
C MET A 208 37.83 -14.63 -4.85
N GLY A 209 36.93 -15.59 -4.73
CA GLY A 209 37.19 -16.90 -4.17
C GLY A 209 38.29 -17.65 -4.94
N VAL A 210 38.23 -17.65 -6.28
CA VAL A 210 39.23 -18.26 -7.15
C VAL A 210 40.63 -17.56 -7.02
N ALA A 211 40.62 -16.23 -6.95
CA ALA A 211 41.89 -15.47 -6.78
C ALA A 211 42.61 -15.77 -5.44
N VAL A 212 41.84 -15.86 -4.35
CA VAL A 212 42.36 -16.23 -3.04
C VAL A 212 42.87 -17.67 -3.02
N ALA A 213 42.16 -18.61 -3.64
CA ALA A 213 42.55 -20.01 -3.71
C ALA A 213 43.88 -20.21 -4.50
N ARG A 214 44.07 -19.43 -5.60
CA ARG A 214 45.32 -19.45 -6.39
C ARG A 214 46.53 -18.92 -5.59
N ARG A 215 46.36 -17.83 -4.85
CA ARG A 215 47.44 -17.26 -4.01
C ARG A 215 47.89 -18.24 -2.93
N ARG A 216 46.99 -19.00 -2.31
CA ARG A 216 47.34 -20.02 -1.29
C ARG A 216 48.09 -21.23 -1.85
N LYS A 217 48.07 -21.49 -3.15
CA LYS A 217 48.84 -22.59 -3.77
C LYS A 217 50.24 -22.17 -4.21
N GLN A 218 50.56 -20.89 -4.20
CA GLN A 218 51.85 -20.34 -4.60
C GLN A 218 52.74 -19.94 -3.41
N ALA A 219 52.20 -20.00 -2.20
CA ALA A 219 52.92 -19.86 -0.91
C ALA A 219 53.11 -21.24 -0.25
#